data_04cace5d5d1df4618c2adf3ca1ecb166
#
_entry.id   04cace5d5d1df4618c2adf3ca1ecb166
#
_cell.length_a   1.000
_cell.length_b   1.000
_cell.length_c   1.000
_cell.angle_alpha   90.00
_cell.angle_beta   90.00
_cell.angle_gamma   90.00
#
_symmetry.space_group_name_H-M   'P 1'
#
loop_
_entity.id
_entity.type
_entity.pdbx_description
1 polymer ?
#
loop_
_entity_poly.entity_id
_entity_poly.type
_entity_poly.pdbx_seq_one_letter_code
_entity_poly.pdbx_strand_id
1 'polypeptide(L)'
;MGLYKVYDKFRRYWRQIHMLTIRDGWKKMAYIKKHGMFGAVGENCYFQSNILPAEPFLVYLHDNVAISAGVRIITHSALNTVFNHEEKTDRYLCRFGKVEIGNNVYVGADAIINYGVTIGDK
;
A
#
# COMPACT_ATOMS: atom_id res chain seq x y z
N MET A 1 -18.09 -15.82 -13.71
CA MET A 1 -16.79 -15.49 -13.07
C MET A 1 -16.02 -14.35 -13.74
N GLY A 2 -16.06 -14.17 -15.05
CA GLY A 2 -15.36 -13.10 -15.76
C GLY A 2 -15.86 -11.68 -15.45
N LEU A 3 -17.17 -11.48 -15.35
CA LEU A 3 -17.79 -10.18 -15.09
C LEU A 3 -17.51 -9.64 -13.70
N TYR A 4 -17.45 -10.49 -12.68
CA TYR A 4 -17.11 -10.10 -11.32
C TYR A 4 -15.65 -9.60 -11.20
N LYS A 5 -14.73 -10.29 -11.84
CA LYS A 5 -13.30 -9.88 -11.85
C LYS A 5 -13.10 -8.57 -12.61
N VAL A 6 -13.82 -8.35 -13.70
CA VAL A 6 -13.76 -7.10 -14.48
C VAL A 6 -14.36 -5.94 -13.69
N TYR A 7 -15.50 -6.16 -13.03
CA TYR A 7 -16.17 -5.14 -12.21
C TYR A 7 -15.29 -4.72 -11.01
N ASP A 8 -14.72 -5.67 -10.29
CA ASP A 8 -13.83 -5.40 -9.16
C ASP A 8 -12.57 -4.68 -9.61
N LYS A 9 -11.99 -5.08 -10.72
CA LYS A 9 -10.80 -4.43 -11.29
C LYS A 9 -11.11 -2.98 -11.68
N PHE A 10 -12.25 -2.74 -12.35
CA PHE A 10 -12.69 -1.42 -12.77
C PHE A 10 -12.98 -0.51 -11.58
N ARG A 11 -13.68 -1.02 -10.56
CA ARG A 11 -13.97 -0.31 -9.31
C ARG A 11 -12.69 0.06 -8.57
N ARG A 12 -11.69 -0.83 -8.56
CA ARG A 12 -10.40 -0.60 -7.95
C ARG A 12 -9.64 0.54 -8.65
N TYR A 13 -9.58 0.52 -9.97
CA TYR A 13 -8.95 1.59 -10.75
C TYR A 13 -9.67 2.93 -10.58
N TRP A 14 -10.98 2.93 -10.56
CA TRP A 14 -11.78 4.13 -10.34
C TRP A 14 -11.49 4.76 -8.99
N ARG A 15 -11.41 3.95 -7.95
CA ARG A 15 -11.05 4.42 -6.60
C ARG A 15 -9.65 5.02 -6.55
N GLN A 16 -8.68 4.40 -7.20
CA GLN A 16 -7.32 4.92 -7.29
C GLN A 16 -7.29 6.27 -8.02
N ILE A 17 -7.95 6.38 -9.17
CA ILE A 17 -8.04 7.62 -9.94
C ILE A 17 -8.71 8.72 -9.11
N HIS A 18 -9.83 8.40 -8.46
CA HIS A 18 -10.54 9.37 -7.62
C HIS A 18 -9.68 9.83 -6.46
N MET A 19 -8.98 8.93 -5.79
CA MET A 19 -8.06 9.28 -4.71
C MET A 19 -6.99 10.28 -5.17
N LEU A 20 -6.47 10.12 -6.39
CA LEU A 20 -5.45 11.01 -6.93
C LEU A 20 -5.96 12.44 -7.15
N THR A 21 -7.27 12.64 -7.27
CA THR A 21 -7.87 13.99 -7.39
C THR A 21 -7.96 14.71 -6.04
N ILE A 22 -7.81 13.99 -4.93
CA ILE A 22 -7.88 14.56 -3.59
C ILE A 22 -6.50 15.08 -3.21
N ARG A 23 -6.37 16.39 -2.96
CA ARG A 23 -5.09 17.04 -2.63
C ARG A 23 -4.78 17.04 -1.14
N ASP A 24 -5.81 17.12 -0.31
CA ASP A 24 -5.66 17.14 1.14
C ASP A 24 -5.37 15.74 1.68
N GLY A 25 -4.28 15.59 2.42
CA GLY A 25 -3.84 14.29 2.95
C GLY A 25 -4.80 13.69 3.99
N TRP A 26 -5.49 14.52 4.76
CA TRP A 26 -6.51 14.06 5.69
C TRP A 26 -7.73 13.50 4.95
N LYS A 27 -8.20 14.21 3.94
CA LYS A 27 -9.31 13.77 3.10
C LYS A 27 -8.95 12.53 2.29
N LYS A 28 -7.72 12.46 1.80
CA LYS A 28 -7.21 11.29 1.08
C LYS A 28 -7.23 10.06 1.97
N MET A 29 -6.73 10.17 3.19
CA MET A 29 -6.76 9.06 4.14
C MET A 29 -8.20 8.68 4.54
N ALA A 30 -9.07 9.66 4.72
CA ALA A 30 -10.49 9.41 5.00
C ALA A 30 -11.16 8.61 3.87
N TYR A 31 -10.83 8.92 2.63
CA TYR A 31 -11.29 8.17 1.46
C TYR A 31 -10.76 6.72 1.47
N ILE A 32 -9.47 6.55 1.73
CA ILE A 32 -8.84 5.22 1.82
C ILE A 32 -9.51 4.38 2.91
N LYS A 33 -9.75 4.96 4.09
CA LYS A 33 -10.39 4.31 5.23
C LYS A 33 -11.84 3.94 4.93
N LYS A 34 -12.60 4.87 4.36
CA LYS A 34 -14.01 4.68 4.02
C LYS A 34 -14.22 3.50 3.05
N HIS A 35 -13.33 3.35 2.08
CA HIS A 35 -13.44 2.31 1.07
C HIS A 35 -12.66 1.04 1.42
N GLY A 36 -12.09 0.96 2.61
CA GLY A 36 -11.36 -0.21 3.06
C GLY A 36 -10.20 -0.58 2.15
N MET A 37 -9.48 0.42 1.62
CA MET A 37 -8.40 0.19 0.66
C MET A 37 -7.15 -0.39 1.31
N PHE A 38 -6.84 0.04 2.55
CA PHE A 38 -5.78 -0.56 3.35
C PHE A 38 -6.34 -1.68 4.22
N GLY A 39 -5.47 -2.58 4.68
CA GLY A 39 -5.84 -3.66 5.58
C GLY A 39 -6.38 -3.15 6.92
N ALA A 40 -5.78 -2.07 7.44
CA ALA A 40 -6.30 -1.36 8.61
C ALA A 40 -5.81 0.09 8.58
N VAL A 41 -6.63 1.01 9.08
CA VAL A 41 -6.28 2.40 9.30
C VAL A 41 -6.83 2.82 10.66
N GLY A 42 -5.94 3.22 11.56
CA GLY A 42 -6.31 3.73 12.88
C GLY A 42 -6.87 5.15 12.84
N GLU A 43 -6.91 5.78 13.99
CA GLU A 43 -7.38 7.15 14.14
C GLU A 43 -6.25 8.16 13.86
N ASN A 44 -6.63 9.34 13.39
CA ASN A 44 -5.71 10.46 13.20
C ASN A 44 -4.56 10.14 12.23
N CYS A 45 -4.87 9.53 11.09
CA CYS A 45 -3.89 9.21 10.05
C CYS A 45 -3.95 10.17 8.88
N TYR A 46 -2.77 10.47 8.34
CA TYR A 46 -2.55 11.41 7.23
C TYR A 46 -1.80 10.71 6.11
N PHE A 47 -2.23 10.93 4.86
CA PHE A 47 -1.59 10.31 3.70
C PHE A 47 -1.46 11.31 2.56
N GLN A 48 -0.26 11.82 2.34
CA GLN A 48 0.00 12.80 1.29
C GLN A 48 0.54 12.18 0.00
N SER A 49 0.99 10.94 0.05
CA SER A 49 1.50 10.26 -1.15
C SER A 49 0.41 10.06 -2.20
N ASN A 50 0.80 10.15 -3.47
CA ASN A 50 -0.05 9.78 -4.61
C ASN A 50 0.25 8.37 -5.12
N ILE A 51 1.14 7.66 -4.43
CA ILE A 51 1.60 6.33 -4.84
C ILE A 51 0.96 5.30 -3.91
N LEU A 52 0.03 4.52 -4.43
CA LEU A 52 -0.54 3.39 -3.70
C LEU A 52 0.30 2.14 -3.92
N PRO A 53 0.44 1.30 -2.87
CA PRO A 53 1.05 -0.01 -3.05
C PRO A 53 0.22 -0.90 -3.99
N ALA A 54 0.86 -1.87 -4.62
CA ALA A 54 0.19 -2.78 -5.53
C ALA A 54 -0.90 -3.61 -4.83
N GLU A 55 -0.64 -3.97 -3.59
CA GLU A 55 -1.58 -4.67 -2.70
C GLU A 55 -1.90 -3.77 -1.49
N PRO A 56 -2.81 -2.79 -1.62
CA PRO A 56 -3.08 -1.85 -0.52
C PRO A 56 -3.60 -2.54 0.74
N PHE A 57 -4.29 -3.66 0.59
CA PHE A 57 -4.84 -4.44 1.70
C PHE A 57 -3.75 -5.08 2.59
N LEU A 58 -2.48 -5.06 2.18
CA LEU A 58 -1.35 -5.52 2.99
C LEU A 58 -0.73 -4.41 3.85
N VAL A 59 -1.28 -3.20 3.81
CA VAL A 59 -0.82 -2.07 4.61
C VAL A 59 -1.71 -1.92 5.85
N TYR A 60 -1.08 -1.89 7.02
CA TYR A 60 -1.74 -1.76 8.32
C TYR A 60 -1.18 -0.56 9.06
N LEU A 61 -2.03 0.43 9.31
CA LEU A 61 -1.66 1.64 10.05
C LEU A 61 -2.36 1.65 11.40
N HIS A 62 -1.59 1.89 12.46
CA HIS A 62 -2.14 2.15 13.78
C HIS A 62 -2.56 3.62 13.92
N ASP A 63 -2.60 4.14 15.13
CA ASP A 63 -3.09 5.49 15.38
C ASP A 63 -1.97 6.53 15.23
N ASN A 64 -2.37 7.72 14.78
CA ASN A 64 -1.47 8.86 14.67
C ASN A 64 -0.26 8.58 13.76
N VAL A 65 -0.54 8.20 12.53
CA VAL A 65 0.47 7.93 11.50
C VAL A 65 0.36 8.96 10.38
N ALA A 66 1.46 9.63 10.08
CA ALA A 66 1.53 10.58 8.98
C ALA A 66 2.50 10.06 7.91
N ILE A 67 2.00 9.92 6.70
CA ILE A 67 2.78 9.48 5.53
C ILE A 67 2.89 10.64 4.55
N SER A 68 4.13 11.11 4.34
CA SER A 68 4.43 12.28 3.52
C SER A 68 4.37 12.00 2.02
N ALA A 69 4.54 13.06 1.24
CA ALA A 69 4.53 13.00 -0.22
C ALA A 69 5.64 12.08 -0.76
N GLY A 70 5.35 11.35 -1.82
CA GLY A 70 6.32 10.52 -2.52
C GLY A 70 6.70 9.23 -1.80
N VAL A 71 6.17 8.96 -0.62
CA VAL A 71 6.43 7.69 0.10
C VAL A 71 5.94 6.52 -0.73
N ARG A 72 6.79 5.52 -0.88
CA ARG A 72 6.48 4.26 -1.58
C ARG A 72 6.41 3.12 -0.58
N ILE A 73 5.29 2.44 -0.56
CA ILE A 73 5.11 1.21 0.21
C ILE A 73 5.11 0.05 -0.78
N ILE A 74 6.07 -0.85 -0.63
CA ILE A 74 6.28 -1.99 -1.53
C ILE A 74 5.73 -3.23 -0.82
N THR A 75 4.83 -3.94 -1.47
CA THR A 75 4.13 -5.09 -0.89
C THR A 75 4.53 -6.43 -1.50
N HIS A 76 5.29 -6.42 -2.60
CA HIS A 76 5.83 -7.64 -3.18
C HIS A 76 7.12 -7.37 -3.94
N SER A 77 7.81 -8.45 -4.32
CA SER A 77 9.05 -8.39 -5.08
C SER A 77 8.96 -9.28 -6.32
N ALA A 78 9.55 -8.82 -7.43
CA ALA A 78 9.68 -9.60 -8.64
C ALA A 78 11.04 -10.33 -8.75
N LEU A 79 11.78 -10.44 -7.65
CA LEU A 79 13.11 -11.06 -7.63
C LEU A 79 13.09 -12.52 -8.12
N ASN A 80 11.98 -13.21 -7.86
CA ASN A 80 11.76 -14.57 -8.34
C ASN A 80 11.90 -14.70 -9.85
N THR A 81 11.58 -13.66 -10.62
CA THR A 81 11.72 -13.69 -12.08
C THR A 81 13.18 -13.81 -12.53
N VAL A 82 14.08 -13.15 -11.81
CA VAL A 82 15.51 -13.19 -12.09
C VAL A 82 16.06 -14.61 -11.85
N PHE A 83 15.76 -15.17 -10.69
CA PHE A 83 16.23 -16.52 -10.35
C PHE A 83 15.63 -17.60 -11.26
N ASN A 84 14.35 -17.48 -11.58
CA ASN A 84 13.69 -18.44 -12.46
C ASN A 84 14.28 -18.43 -13.88
N HIS A 85 14.63 -17.24 -14.40
CA HIS A 85 15.27 -17.13 -15.70
C HIS A 85 16.72 -17.64 -15.68
N GLU A 86 17.47 -17.32 -14.64
CA GLU A 86 18.87 -17.78 -14.49
C GLU A 86 18.93 -19.31 -14.43
N GLU A 87 18.08 -19.91 -13.60
CA GLU A 87 18.08 -21.36 -13.37
C GLU A 87 17.14 -22.13 -14.30
N LYS A 88 16.45 -21.46 -15.23
CA LYS A 88 15.47 -22.05 -16.17
C LYS A 88 14.44 -22.92 -15.45
N THR A 89 13.81 -22.35 -14.42
CA THR A 89 12.86 -23.01 -13.55
C THR A 89 11.66 -22.10 -13.26
N ASP A 90 10.62 -22.63 -12.64
CA ASP A 90 9.48 -21.87 -12.12
C ASP A 90 9.31 -22.04 -10.60
N ARG A 91 10.34 -22.58 -9.93
CA ARG A 91 10.26 -22.95 -8.51
C ARG A 91 10.25 -21.77 -7.54
N TYR A 92 10.78 -20.61 -7.96
CA TYR A 92 10.79 -19.42 -7.11
C TYR A 92 9.47 -18.68 -7.23
N LEU A 93 8.79 -18.48 -6.11
CA LEU A 93 7.48 -17.82 -6.08
C LEU A 93 7.65 -16.33 -5.78
N CYS A 94 6.71 -15.52 -6.27
CA CYS A 94 6.63 -14.11 -5.92
C CYS A 94 6.39 -13.98 -4.41
N ARG A 95 7.20 -13.16 -3.75
CA ARG A 95 7.09 -12.93 -2.32
C ARG A 95 6.27 -11.69 -2.02
N PHE A 96 5.19 -11.87 -1.28
CA PHE A 96 4.35 -10.80 -0.74
C PHE A 96 4.64 -10.64 0.75
N GLY A 97 4.47 -9.43 1.25
CA GLY A 97 4.61 -9.17 2.67
C GLY A 97 3.80 -7.96 3.10
N LYS A 98 3.20 -8.07 4.29
CA LYS A 98 2.49 -6.93 4.87
C LYS A 98 3.47 -5.88 5.36
N VAL A 99 3.02 -4.64 5.36
CA VAL A 99 3.70 -3.51 6.00
C VAL A 99 2.82 -3.03 7.14
N GLU A 100 3.38 -2.99 8.34
CA GLU A 100 2.66 -2.56 9.54
C GLU A 100 3.39 -1.37 10.16
N ILE A 101 2.66 -0.28 10.39
CA ILE A 101 3.20 0.94 10.98
C ILE A 101 2.48 1.20 12.30
N GLY A 102 3.26 1.22 13.39
CA GLY A 102 2.77 1.40 14.75
C GLY A 102 2.27 2.81 15.03
N ASN A 103 1.99 3.09 16.31
CA ASN A 103 1.43 4.36 16.74
C ASN A 103 2.47 5.49 16.75
N ASN A 104 2.02 6.71 16.51
CA ASN A 104 2.84 7.92 16.63
C ASN A 104 4.07 7.91 15.70
N VAL A 105 3.86 7.58 14.43
CA VAL A 105 4.93 7.45 13.43
C VAL A 105 4.77 8.49 12.34
N TYR A 106 5.87 9.15 12.03
CA TYR A 106 5.99 10.03 10.86
C TYR A 106 6.92 9.39 9.83
N VAL A 107 6.42 9.24 8.61
CA VAL A 107 7.21 8.74 7.47
C VAL A 107 7.55 9.92 6.57
N GLY A 108 8.83 10.25 6.48
CA GLY A 108 9.32 11.40 5.73
C GLY A 108 9.16 11.26 4.21
N ALA A 109 9.17 12.40 3.51
CA ALA A 109 8.97 12.45 2.06
C ALA A 109 9.95 11.54 1.32
N ASP A 110 9.46 10.88 0.29
CA ASP A 110 10.22 9.99 -0.61
C ASP A 110 10.82 8.75 0.07
N ALA A 111 10.43 8.44 1.30
CA ALA A 111 10.86 7.20 1.95
C ALA A 111 10.31 5.97 1.22
N ILE A 112 11.06 4.89 1.27
CA ILE A 112 10.64 3.59 0.73
C ILE A 112 10.53 2.61 1.89
N ILE A 113 9.35 2.00 2.04
CA ILE A 113 9.10 0.95 3.04
C ILE A 113 8.89 -0.35 2.29
N ASN A 114 9.75 -1.32 2.53
CA ASN A 114 9.71 -2.59 1.81
C ASN A 114 8.74 -3.59 2.45
N TYR A 115 8.36 -4.60 1.68
CA TYR A 115 7.46 -5.66 2.15
C TYR A 115 8.04 -6.38 3.38
N GLY A 116 7.16 -6.79 4.27
CA GLY A 116 7.53 -7.50 5.49
C GLY A 116 8.08 -6.61 6.60
N VAL A 117 8.12 -5.28 6.41
CA VAL A 117 8.64 -4.35 7.41
C VAL A 117 7.56 -3.99 8.43
N THR A 118 7.94 -4.04 9.71
CA THR A 118 7.14 -3.52 10.81
C THR A 118 7.87 -2.32 11.43
N ILE A 119 7.21 -1.19 11.49
CA ILE A 119 7.70 0.01 12.18
C ILE A 119 7.01 0.06 13.54
N GLY A 120 7.80 0.04 14.59
CA GLY A 120 7.27 0.08 15.96
C GLY A 120 6.72 1.45 16.35
N ASP A 121 6.06 1.48 17.50
CA ASP A 121 5.59 2.73 18.10
C ASP A 121 6.78 3.62 18.47
N LYS A 122 6.53 4.93 18.43
CA LYS A 122 7.52 5.84 18.97
C LYS A 122 7.51 5.77 20.48
#